data_72ccf28a467676dfcb07147ffba833c2
#
_entry.id   72ccf28a467676dfcb07147ffba833c2
#
_cell.length_a   1.000
_cell.length_b   1.000
_cell.length_c   1.000
_cell.angle_alpha   90.00
_cell.angle_beta   90.00
_cell.angle_gamma   90.00
#
_symmetry.space_group_name_H-M   'P 1'
#
loop_
_entity.id
_entity.type
_entity.pdbx_description
1 polymer ?
#
loop_
_entity_poly.entity_id
_entity_poly.type
_entity_poly.pdbx_seq_one_letter_code
_entity_poly.pdbx_strand_id
1 'polypeptide(L)'
;LVARGQLAAVDMATFALSIPLFCTPLETLVNSAETYQKAIAGFKRMDEVLSTAPDIQDKPGAPDLDVTAGAIEYRDVCFSYEDAELAEGAGTGADATAGPRPVIDHMNLSIKPGETIALVGPSGGGKSTTCSLLPRFYDVASGEIVIDGQDVRDVTQTSLRRAIGLVQQDVYLFDGTIGENIAYGRPGATPAEIAEAARRANIDAFIESLPQGYDTVVGERG
;
A
#
# COMPACT_ATOMS: atom_id res chain seq x y z
N LEU A 1 -7.13 70.12 -7.54
CA LEU A 1 -6.79 70.36 -8.94
C LEU A 1 -8.03 70.79 -9.76
N VAL A 2 -9.18 70.07 -9.69
CA VAL A 2 -10.43 70.41 -10.33
C VAL A 2 -10.93 71.78 -9.82
N ALA A 3 -10.91 72.04 -8.52
CA ALA A 3 -11.34 73.30 -7.92
C ALA A 3 -10.45 74.51 -8.30
N ARG A 4 -9.24 74.28 -8.91
CA ARG A 4 -8.33 75.30 -9.43
C ARG A 4 -8.43 75.41 -10.95
N GLY A 5 -9.38 74.73 -11.60
CA GLY A 5 -9.53 74.76 -13.09
C GLY A 5 -8.38 74.09 -13.86
N GLN A 6 -7.54 73.32 -13.20
CA GLN A 6 -6.37 72.64 -13.81
C GLN A 6 -6.70 71.27 -14.44
N LEU A 7 -7.88 70.73 -14.08
CA LEU A 7 -8.40 69.46 -14.62
C LEU A 7 -9.89 69.55 -14.85
N ALA A 8 -10.40 69.09 -15.97
CA ALA A 8 -11.83 68.99 -16.24
C ALA A 8 -12.43 67.80 -15.47
N ALA A 9 -13.71 67.90 -15.10
CA ALA A 9 -14.43 66.81 -14.41
C ALA A 9 -14.43 65.52 -15.28
N VAL A 10 -14.42 65.65 -16.59
CA VAL A 10 -14.34 64.57 -17.56
C VAL A 10 -13.00 63.85 -17.46
N ASP A 11 -11.89 64.57 -17.26
CA ASP A 11 -10.56 63.96 -17.12
C ASP A 11 -10.48 63.10 -15.88
N MET A 12 -11.07 63.53 -14.76
CA MET A 12 -11.18 62.73 -13.52
C MET A 12 -11.99 61.46 -13.70
N ALA A 13 -13.12 61.54 -14.41
CA ALA A 13 -13.95 60.39 -14.71
C ALA A 13 -13.20 59.39 -15.60
N THR A 14 -12.52 59.88 -16.63
CA THR A 14 -11.70 59.04 -17.52
C THR A 14 -10.57 58.36 -16.77
N PHE A 15 -9.91 59.10 -15.86
CA PHE A 15 -8.83 58.52 -15.03
C PHE A 15 -9.37 57.45 -14.11
N ALA A 16 -10.50 57.70 -13.42
CA ALA A 16 -11.13 56.73 -12.52
C ALA A 16 -11.56 55.44 -13.25
N LEU A 17 -12.03 55.54 -14.50
CA LEU A 17 -12.42 54.41 -15.31
C LEU A 17 -11.18 53.66 -15.92
N SER A 18 -10.05 54.35 -16.09
CA SER A 18 -8.85 53.74 -16.64
C SER A 18 -8.06 52.95 -15.62
N ILE A 19 -8.12 53.31 -14.33
CA ILE A 19 -7.35 52.58 -13.26
C ILE A 19 -7.70 51.10 -13.20
N PRO A 20 -8.97 50.67 -13.14
CA PRO A 20 -9.29 49.23 -13.11
C PRO A 20 -8.82 48.48 -14.38
N LEU A 21 -8.83 49.19 -15.52
CA LEU A 21 -8.40 48.58 -16.79
C LEU A 21 -6.92 48.16 -16.76
N PHE A 22 -6.06 48.80 -15.98
CA PHE A 22 -4.67 48.45 -15.78
C PHE A 22 -4.48 47.53 -14.56
N CYS A 23 -5.23 47.75 -13.48
CA CYS A 23 -5.06 46.98 -12.23
C CYS A 23 -5.53 45.53 -12.39
N THR A 24 -6.67 45.31 -13.06
CA THR A 24 -7.23 43.94 -13.22
C THR A 24 -6.30 42.97 -13.96
N PRO A 25 -5.66 43.33 -15.08
CA PRO A 25 -4.66 42.47 -15.73
C PRO A 25 -3.44 42.18 -14.83
N LEU A 26 -3.00 43.17 -14.03
CA LEU A 26 -1.89 42.98 -13.10
C LEU A 26 -2.25 42.01 -11.98
N GLU A 27 -3.44 42.15 -11.40
CA GLU A 27 -3.93 41.18 -10.41
C GLU A 27 -4.05 39.77 -11.00
N THR A 28 -4.54 39.66 -12.25
CA THR A 28 -4.63 38.37 -12.95
C THR A 28 -3.24 37.75 -13.15
N LEU A 29 -2.22 38.54 -13.50
CA LEU A 29 -0.85 38.05 -13.63
C LEU A 29 -0.28 37.56 -12.29
N VAL A 30 -0.50 38.31 -11.21
CA VAL A 30 -0.05 37.89 -9.89
C VAL A 30 -0.72 36.58 -9.45
N ASN A 31 -2.04 36.48 -9.60
CA ASN A 31 -2.80 35.27 -9.27
C ASN A 31 -2.38 34.08 -10.14
N SER A 32 -2.06 34.33 -11.41
CA SER A 32 -1.57 33.30 -12.33
C SER A 32 -0.21 32.76 -11.88
N ALA A 33 0.68 33.64 -11.40
CA ALA A 33 1.98 33.20 -10.86
C ALA A 33 1.83 32.29 -9.62
N GLU A 34 0.90 32.61 -8.73
CA GLU A 34 0.61 31.77 -7.56
C GLU A 34 0.04 30.40 -7.97
N THR A 35 -0.91 30.42 -8.89
CA THR A 35 -1.52 29.20 -9.43
C THR A 35 -0.49 28.33 -10.12
N TYR A 36 0.43 28.93 -10.87
CA TYR A 36 1.53 28.22 -11.52
C TYR A 36 2.47 27.54 -10.52
N GLN A 37 2.83 28.20 -9.43
CA GLN A 37 3.66 27.62 -8.37
C GLN A 37 2.96 26.42 -7.70
N LYS A 38 1.67 26.54 -7.40
CA LYS A 38 0.87 25.43 -6.84
C LYS A 38 0.79 24.25 -7.80
N ALA A 39 0.60 24.52 -9.09
CA ALA A 39 0.55 23.48 -10.10
C ALA A 39 1.88 22.74 -10.26
N ILE A 40 3.02 23.46 -10.26
CA ILE A 40 4.35 22.85 -10.28
C ILE A 40 4.60 21.98 -9.04
N ALA A 41 4.22 22.47 -7.86
CA ALA A 41 4.39 21.70 -6.63
C ALA A 41 3.57 20.40 -6.67
N GLY A 42 2.34 20.47 -7.17
CA GLY A 42 1.49 19.28 -7.38
C GLY A 42 2.08 18.31 -8.39
N PHE A 43 2.57 18.83 -9.52
CA PHE A 43 3.22 18.02 -10.56
C PHE A 43 4.48 17.32 -10.05
N LYS A 44 5.34 18.04 -9.29
CA LYS A 44 6.54 17.45 -8.70
C LYS A 44 6.21 16.30 -7.74
N ARG A 45 5.18 16.45 -6.90
CA ARG A 45 4.74 15.35 -6.01
C ARG A 45 4.24 14.15 -6.78
N MET A 46 3.49 14.37 -7.84
CA MET A 46 3.02 13.31 -8.71
C MET A 46 4.19 12.59 -9.39
N ASP A 47 5.14 13.36 -9.92
CA ASP A 47 6.35 12.83 -10.58
C ASP A 47 7.21 12.03 -9.59
N GLU A 48 7.39 12.51 -8.38
CA GLU A 48 8.10 11.81 -7.30
C GLU A 48 7.47 10.45 -7.00
N VAL A 49 6.14 10.39 -6.85
CA VAL A 49 5.43 9.12 -6.62
C VAL A 49 5.55 8.18 -7.82
N LEU A 50 5.40 8.70 -9.05
CA LEU A 50 5.47 7.88 -10.27
C LEU A 50 6.89 7.41 -10.60
N SER A 51 7.91 8.16 -10.20
CA SER A 51 9.32 7.84 -10.43
C SER A 51 9.94 6.99 -9.32
N THR A 52 9.24 6.81 -8.18
CA THR A 52 9.71 5.96 -7.09
C THR A 52 9.77 4.51 -7.57
N ALA A 53 10.98 3.96 -7.62
CA ALA A 53 11.17 2.55 -7.97
C ALA A 53 10.72 1.67 -6.79
N PRO A 54 9.98 0.59 -7.04
CA PRO A 54 9.67 -0.39 -5.99
C PRO A 54 10.96 -1.02 -5.45
N ASP A 55 11.06 -1.16 -4.13
CA ASP A 55 12.22 -1.77 -3.47
C ASP A 55 12.33 -3.25 -3.81
N ILE A 56 11.20 -3.93 -3.92
CA ILE A 56 11.13 -5.35 -4.27
C ILE A 56 10.72 -5.49 -5.73
N GLN A 57 11.61 -6.01 -6.54
CA GLN A 57 11.40 -6.23 -7.97
C GLN A 57 11.73 -7.69 -8.34
N ASP A 58 11.06 -8.17 -9.37
CA ASP A 58 11.41 -9.48 -9.95
C ASP A 58 12.74 -9.39 -10.67
N LYS A 59 13.54 -10.45 -10.57
CA LYS A 59 14.76 -10.56 -11.37
C LYS A 59 14.41 -10.62 -12.85
N PRO A 60 15.22 -10.04 -13.75
CA PRO A 60 14.97 -10.14 -15.18
C PRO A 60 14.90 -11.62 -15.62
N GLY A 61 13.76 -12.00 -16.20
CA GLY A 61 13.54 -13.39 -16.64
C GLY A 61 13.23 -14.37 -15.50
N ALA A 62 12.82 -13.90 -14.33
CA ALA A 62 12.39 -14.79 -13.24
C ALA A 62 11.28 -15.73 -13.73
N PRO A 63 11.40 -17.06 -13.49
CA PRO A 63 10.34 -18.02 -13.80
C PRO A 63 9.16 -17.86 -12.84
N ASP A 64 8.02 -18.44 -13.22
CA ASP A 64 6.93 -18.61 -12.28
C ASP A 64 7.25 -19.71 -11.25
N LEU A 65 6.74 -19.53 -10.02
CA LEU A 65 6.84 -20.54 -8.97
C LEU A 65 6.07 -21.79 -9.37
N ASP A 66 6.76 -22.93 -9.35
CA ASP A 66 6.15 -24.25 -9.56
C ASP A 66 5.95 -24.95 -8.21
N VAL A 67 4.71 -24.96 -7.72
CA VAL A 67 4.36 -25.63 -6.46
C VAL A 67 3.97 -27.08 -6.74
N THR A 68 4.82 -28.00 -6.33
CA THR A 68 4.61 -29.44 -6.51
C THR A 68 4.07 -30.12 -5.25
N ALA A 69 4.60 -29.78 -4.09
CA ALA A 69 4.26 -30.42 -2.82
C ALA A 69 3.87 -29.40 -1.75
N GLY A 70 4.40 -28.19 -1.81
CA GLY A 70 4.15 -27.12 -0.85
C GLY A 70 5.02 -27.24 0.41
N ALA A 71 6.24 -27.78 0.28
CA ALA A 71 7.24 -27.72 1.34
C ALA A 71 7.80 -26.32 1.46
N ILE A 72 7.97 -25.82 2.68
CA ILE A 72 8.50 -24.47 2.94
C ILE A 72 9.67 -24.57 3.90
N GLU A 73 10.76 -23.88 3.57
CA GLU A 73 11.94 -23.82 4.42
C GLU A 73 12.42 -22.38 4.57
N TYR A 74 12.71 -22.00 5.80
CA TYR A 74 13.46 -20.81 6.17
C TYR A 74 14.84 -21.27 6.57
N ARG A 75 15.87 -20.79 5.89
CA ARG A 75 17.25 -21.20 6.09
C ARG A 75 18.09 -20.03 6.51
N ASP A 76 18.50 -20.02 7.77
CA ASP A 76 19.36 -19.00 8.38
C ASP A 76 18.86 -17.56 8.15
N VAL A 77 17.55 -17.34 8.25
CA VAL A 77 16.89 -16.10 7.92
C VAL A 77 17.14 -15.06 8.98
N CYS A 78 17.69 -13.90 8.57
CA CYS A 78 17.74 -12.69 9.38
C CYS A 78 16.92 -11.57 8.72
N PHE A 79 16.20 -10.79 9.54
CA PHE A 79 15.41 -9.68 9.06
C PHE A 79 15.29 -8.57 10.11
N SER A 80 15.38 -7.31 9.66
CA SER A 80 15.04 -6.11 10.41
C SER A 80 14.31 -5.13 9.49
N TYR A 81 13.38 -4.35 10.04
CA TYR A 81 12.78 -3.25 9.30
C TYR A 81 13.81 -2.10 9.24
N GLU A 82 14.03 -1.53 8.05
CA GLU A 82 14.98 -0.42 7.86
C GLU A 82 14.58 0.83 8.67
N ASP A 83 13.29 1.03 8.89
CA ASP A 83 12.71 2.15 9.65
C ASP A 83 12.67 1.90 11.17
N ALA A 84 13.46 1.00 11.73
CA ALA A 84 13.54 0.81 13.18
C ALA A 84 14.04 2.07 13.91
N GLU A 85 14.57 3.06 13.21
CA GLU A 85 14.87 4.40 13.75
C GLU A 85 13.61 5.24 14.04
N LEU A 86 12.44 4.91 13.45
CA LEU A 86 11.17 5.62 13.70
C LEU A 86 10.30 4.95 14.77
N ALA A 87 10.67 3.82 15.28
CA ALA A 87 10.03 3.17 16.43
C ALA A 87 10.49 3.76 17.78
N GLU A 88 10.65 5.09 17.87
CA GLU A 88 10.83 5.84 19.12
C GLU A 88 9.56 5.82 19.99
N GLY A 89 9.04 4.64 20.25
CA GLY A 89 7.87 4.45 21.10
C GLY A 89 7.88 3.16 21.92
N ALA A 90 8.86 2.29 21.73
CA ALA A 90 8.96 1.03 22.44
C ALA A 90 10.23 0.96 23.30
N GLY A 91 10.12 1.46 24.55
CA GLY A 91 11.00 1.03 25.64
C GLY A 91 12.27 1.85 25.84
N THR A 92 12.19 2.82 26.74
CA THR A 92 13.35 3.40 27.43
C THR A 92 14.16 2.30 28.12
N GLY A 93 15.36 2.06 27.62
CA GLY A 93 16.39 1.33 28.36
C GLY A 93 17.17 0.34 27.51
N ALA A 94 18.25 0.78 26.89
CA ALA A 94 19.52 0.08 26.82
C ALA A 94 20.42 0.68 25.71
N ASP A 95 21.67 0.99 26.08
CA ASP A 95 22.89 1.12 25.24
C ASP A 95 22.74 1.60 23.79
N ALA A 96 23.04 2.85 23.56
CA ALA A 96 23.09 3.54 22.26
C ALA A 96 24.25 3.07 21.33
N THR A 97 24.87 1.93 21.62
CA THR A 97 25.99 1.35 20.85
C THR A 97 25.65 0.07 20.09
N ALA A 98 24.42 -0.50 20.30
CA ALA A 98 23.97 -1.66 19.53
C ALA A 98 23.12 -1.18 18.35
N GLY A 99 23.52 -1.47 17.12
CA GLY A 99 22.71 -1.26 15.92
C GLY A 99 21.30 -1.86 16.03
N PRO A 100 20.38 -1.58 15.09
CA PRO A 100 19.00 -2.05 15.15
C PRO A 100 18.96 -3.56 15.37
N ARG A 101 18.27 -3.99 16.45
CA ARG A 101 18.16 -5.42 16.75
C ARG A 101 17.32 -6.08 15.66
N PRO A 102 17.79 -7.22 15.10
CA PRO A 102 17.00 -7.95 14.12
C PRO A 102 15.68 -8.41 14.75
N VAL A 103 14.60 -8.30 13.97
CA VAL A 103 13.28 -8.83 14.36
C VAL A 103 13.26 -10.34 14.23
N ILE A 104 14.02 -10.87 13.27
CA ILE A 104 14.28 -12.29 13.08
C ILE A 104 15.79 -12.48 13.01
N ASP A 105 16.31 -13.39 13.79
CA ASP A 105 17.74 -13.63 13.97
C ASP A 105 18.05 -15.11 13.77
N HIS A 106 18.76 -15.43 12.68
CA HIS A 106 19.21 -16.78 12.29
C HIS A 106 18.10 -17.86 12.38
N MET A 107 16.87 -17.52 11.93
CA MET A 107 15.74 -18.42 12.01
C MET A 107 15.85 -19.56 11.01
N ASN A 108 15.67 -20.78 11.53
CA ASN A 108 15.56 -21.98 10.75
C ASN A 108 14.21 -22.65 11.03
N LEU A 109 13.38 -22.84 9.99
CA LEU A 109 12.06 -23.46 10.10
C LEU A 109 11.84 -24.33 8.85
N SER A 110 11.39 -25.55 9.05
CA SER A 110 11.03 -26.47 7.96
C SER A 110 9.58 -26.93 8.16
N ILE A 111 8.77 -26.74 7.13
CA ILE A 111 7.34 -27.11 7.09
C ILE A 111 7.17 -28.14 5.98
N LYS A 112 6.70 -29.33 6.34
CA LYS A 112 6.50 -30.42 5.39
C LYS A 112 5.21 -30.21 4.58
N PRO A 113 5.09 -30.83 3.41
CA PRO A 113 3.85 -30.84 2.63
C PRO A 113 2.64 -31.26 3.48
N GLY A 114 1.57 -30.45 3.43
CA GLY A 114 0.33 -30.70 4.16
C GLY A 114 0.41 -30.52 5.69
N GLU A 115 1.54 -30.06 6.21
CA GLU A 115 1.70 -29.80 7.64
C GLU A 115 1.01 -28.51 8.06
N THR A 116 0.37 -28.53 9.23
CA THR A 116 -0.14 -27.35 9.89
C THR A 116 0.76 -27.01 11.08
N ILE A 117 1.30 -25.80 11.09
CA ILE A 117 2.14 -25.32 12.19
C ILE A 117 1.49 -24.14 12.91
N ALA A 118 1.85 -23.97 14.18
CA ALA A 118 1.46 -22.80 14.97
C ALA A 118 2.71 -22.08 15.46
N LEU A 119 2.82 -20.78 15.11
CA LEU A 119 3.86 -19.91 15.65
C LEU A 119 3.41 -19.34 16.99
N VAL A 120 4.07 -19.72 18.07
CA VAL A 120 3.77 -19.27 19.42
C VAL A 120 4.92 -18.46 20.00
N GLY A 121 4.61 -17.48 20.83
CA GLY A 121 5.61 -16.61 21.45
C GLY A 121 5.03 -15.28 21.92
N PRO A 122 5.83 -14.46 22.62
CA PRO A 122 5.41 -13.16 23.13
C PRO A 122 5.03 -12.20 21.99
N SER A 123 4.29 -11.14 22.33
CA SER A 123 4.06 -10.02 21.39
C SER A 123 5.41 -9.41 21.02
N GLY A 124 5.57 -9.04 19.73
CA GLY A 124 6.84 -8.54 19.20
C GLY A 124 7.89 -9.63 18.87
N GLY A 125 7.59 -10.92 19.07
CA GLY A 125 8.52 -12.03 18.79
C GLY A 125 8.64 -12.42 17.29
N GLY A 126 8.33 -11.53 16.35
CA GLY A 126 8.55 -11.76 14.90
C GLY A 126 7.53 -12.68 14.20
N LYS A 127 6.48 -13.17 14.88
CA LYS A 127 5.51 -14.11 14.29
C LYS A 127 4.82 -13.57 13.03
N SER A 128 4.26 -12.37 13.10
CA SER A 128 3.61 -11.72 11.96
C SER A 128 4.61 -11.38 10.85
N THR A 129 5.83 -10.97 11.24
CA THR A 129 6.92 -10.73 10.31
C THR A 129 7.30 -12.00 9.55
N THR A 130 7.42 -13.13 10.24
CA THR A 130 7.69 -14.44 9.61
C THR A 130 6.64 -14.76 8.54
N CYS A 131 5.35 -14.57 8.86
CA CYS A 131 4.27 -14.75 7.88
C CYS A 131 4.33 -13.76 6.71
N SER A 132 4.77 -12.51 6.94
CA SER A 132 4.87 -11.46 5.91
C SER A 132 6.06 -11.64 4.97
N LEU A 133 7.11 -12.34 5.41
CA LEU A 133 8.28 -12.65 4.58
C LEU A 133 7.97 -13.72 3.53
N LEU A 134 7.08 -14.67 3.80
CA LEU A 134 6.75 -15.76 2.87
C LEU A 134 6.18 -15.25 1.53
N PRO A 135 5.18 -14.34 1.49
CA PRO A 135 4.69 -13.75 0.25
C PRO A 135 5.61 -12.66 -0.32
N ARG A 136 6.82 -12.52 0.25
CA ARG A 136 7.82 -11.52 -0.15
C ARG A 136 7.25 -10.10 -0.11
N PHE A 137 6.66 -9.71 1.04
CA PHE A 137 6.35 -8.29 1.30
C PHE A 137 7.60 -7.51 1.69
N TYR A 138 8.62 -8.22 2.13
CA TYR A 138 9.96 -7.73 2.43
C TYR A 138 10.98 -8.76 1.97
N ASP A 139 12.15 -8.33 1.54
CA ASP A 139 13.28 -9.22 1.30
C ASP A 139 14.07 -9.43 2.59
N VAL A 140 14.60 -10.65 2.78
CA VAL A 140 15.40 -10.98 3.95
C VAL A 140 16.78 -10.30 3.89
N ALA A 141 17.33 -9.88 5.04
CA ALA A 141 18.66 -9.30 5.12
C ALA A 141 19.75 -10.35 4.85
N SER A 142 19.56 -11.57 5.33
CA SER A 142 20.40 -12.73 5.03
C SER A 142 19.61 -14.04 5.12
N GLY A 143 20.15 -15.12 4.61
CA GLY A 143 19.48 -16.39 4.49
C GLY A 143 18.55 -16.47 3.28
N GLU A 144 17.70 -17.47 3.25
CA GLU A 144 16.76 -17.71 2.15
C GLU A 144 15.44 -18.30 2.64
N ILE A 145 14.35 -18.04 1.90
CA ILE A 145 13.06 -18.69 2.08
C ILE A 145 12.77 -19.47 0.81
N VAL A 146 12.49 -20.74 0.96
CA VAL A 146 12.40 -21.68 -0.17
C VAL A 146 11.05 -22.38 -0.15
N ILE A 147 10.39 -22.46 -1.30
CA ILE A 147 9.18 -23.25 -1.52
C ILE A 147 9.49 -24.32 -2.56
N ASP A 148 9.35 -25.59 -2.19
CA ASP A 148 9.66 -26.74 -3.04
C ASP A 148 11.05 -26.62 -3.72
N GLY A 149 12.06 -26.15 -2.98
CA GLY A 149 13.43 -25.99 -3.48
C GLY A 149 13.69 -24.71 -4.28
N GLN A 150 12.70 -23.82 -4.47
CA GLN A 150 12.82 -22.57 -5.19
C GLN A 150 12.85 -21.38 -4.21
N ASP A 151 13.91 -20.56 -4.25
CA ASP A 151 13.97 -19.32 -3.45
C ASP A 151 12.89 -18.34 -3.90
N VAL A 152 12.14 -17.78 -2.97
CA VAL A 152 11.06 -16.81 -3.25
C VAL A 152 11.57 -15.56 -3.96
N ARG A 153 12.87 -15.25 -3.92
CA ARG A 153 13.50 -14.14 -4.63
C ARG A 153 13.83 -14.44 -6.09
N ASP A 154 13.78 -15.70 -6.48
CA ASP A 154 14.15 -16.16 -7.83
C ASP A 154 12.94 -16.42 -8.73
N VAL A 155 11.74 -16.29 -8.19
CA VAL A 155 10.47 -16.48 -8.90
C VAL A 155 9.71 -15.16 -9.03
N THR A 156 8.72 -15.11 -9.93
CA THR A 156 7.88 -13.91 -10.08
C THR A 156 6.99 -13.70 -8.85
N GLN A 157 6.89 -12.47 -8.37
CA GLN A 157 6.02 -12.12 -7.24
C GLN A 157 4.56 -12.49 -7.50
N THR A 158 4.13 -12.36 -8.76
CA THR A 158 2.75 -12.69 -9.17
C THR A 158 2.45 -14.17 -8.97
N SER A 159 3.34 -15.08 -9.38
CA SER A 159 3.16 -16.52 -9.20
C SER A 159 3.25 -16.91 -7.73
N LEU A 160 4.22 -16.35 -7.00
CA LEU A 160 4.41 -16.55 -5.57
C LEU A 160 3.14 -16.19 -4.78
N ARG A 161 2.65 -14.96 -4.95
CA ARG A 161 1.46 -14.48 -4.23
C ARG A 161 0.18 -15.18 -4.65
N ARG A 162 0.09 -15.68 -5.89
CA ARG A 162 -1.05 -16.50 -6.34
C ARG A 162 -1.08 -17.87 -5.66
N ALA A 163 0.08 -18.42 -5.30
CA ALA A 163 0.20 -19.71 -4.62
C ALA A 163 -0.08 -19.62 -3.10
N ILE A 164 -0.10 -18.41 -2.52
CA ILE A 164 -0.23 -18.19 -1.08
C ILE A 164 -1.57 -17.51 -0.78
N GLY A 165 -2.39 -18.14 0.05
CA GLY A 165 -3.56 -17.51 0.66
C GLY A 165 -3.20 -16.92 2.02
N LEU A 166 -3.36 -15.62 2.20
CA LEU A 166 -3.08 -14.93 3.47
C LEU A 166 -4.40 -14.45 4.09
N VAL A 167 -4.67 -14.85 5.33
CA VAL A 167 -5.77 -14.32 6.15
C VAL A 167 -5.17 -13.41 7.20
N GLN A 168 -5.48 -12.12 7.12
CA GLN A 168 -4.99 -11.11 8.05
C GLN A 168 -5.95 -10.97 9.25
N GLN A 169 -5.42 -10.51 10.37
CA GLN A 169 -6.22 -10.25 11.56
C GLN A 169 -7.06 -8.98 11.39
N ASP A 170 -6.49 -7.93 10.82
CA ASP A 170 -7.19 -6.70 10.46
C ASP A 170 -7.67 -6.82 9.01
N VAL A 171 -8.98 -7.01 8.85
CA VAL A 171 -9.59 -7.16 7.52
C VAL A 171 -9.99 -5.80 7.00
N TYR A 172 -9.51 -5.46 5.80
CA TYR A 172 -9.96 -4.31 5.04
C TYR A 172 -11.04 -4.74 4.05
N LEU A 173 -12.19 -4.10 4.09
CA LEU A 173 -13.24 -4.25 3.09
C LEU A 173 -13.26 -3.02 2.19
N PHE A 174 -13.30 -3.23 0.89
CA PHE A 174 -13.49 -2.15 -0.08
C PHE A 174 -14.95 -1.69 -0.07
N ASP A 175 -15.16 -0.40 -0.25
CA ASP A 175 -16.50 0.16 -0.45
C ASP A 175 -17.12 -0.45 -1.71
N GLY A 176 -18.20 -1.21 -1.52
CA GLY A 176 -18.85 -1.98 -2.58
C GLY A 176 -19.67 -3.12 -2.02
N THR A 177 -20.07 -4.05 -2.86
CA THR A 177 -20.88 -5.20 -2.45
C THR A 177 -20.01 -6.33 -1.86
N ILE A 178 -20.64 -7.23 -1.10
CA ILE A 178 -19.98 -8.46 -0.62
C ILE A 178 -19.45 -9.27 -1.81
N GLY A 179 -20.22 -9.39 -2.88
CA GLY A 179 -19.83 -10.11 -4.09
C GLY A 179 -18.58 -9.50 -4.74
N GLU A 180 -18.50 -8.16 -4.84
CA GLU A 180 -17.33 -7.45 -5.38
C GLU A 180 -16.10 -7.64 -4.50
N ASN A 181 -16.24 -7.60 -3.18
CA ASN A 181 -15.15 -7.85 -2.24
C ASN A 181 -14.59 -9.27 -2.37
N ILE A 182 -15.43 -10.28 -2.53
CA ILE A 182 -15.00 -11.67 -2.77
C ILE A 182 -14.32 -11.79 -4.13
N ALA A 183 -14.88 -11.16 -5.17
CA ALA A 183 -14.34 -11.17 -6.53
C ALA A 183 -13.00 -10.43 -6.65
N TYR A 184 -12.65 -9.56 -5.69
CA TYR A 184 -11.39 -8.81 -5.69
C TYR A 184 -10.16 -9.72 -5.76
N GLY A 185 -10.22 -10.88 -5.11
CA GLY A 185 -9.15 -11.89 -5.17
C GLY A 185 -8.98 -12.54 -6.55
N ARG A 186 -10.00 -12.47 -7.42
CA ARG A 186 -9.98 -13.00 -8.79
C ARG A 186 -10.83 -12.12 -9.71
N PRO A 187 -10.25 -11.07 -10.31
CA PRO A 187 -10.96 -10.21 -11.25
C PRO A 187 -11.61 -11.01 -12.38
N GLY A 188 -12.89 -10.76 -12.62
CA GLY A 188 -13.69 -11.47 -13.63
C GLY A 188 -14.26 -12.82 -13.18
N ALA A 189 -14.24 -13.13 -11.88
CA ALA A 189 -14.91 -14.29 -11.33
C ALA A 189 -16.42 -14.25 -11.61
N THR A 190 -16.97 -15.40 -12.01
CA THR A 190 -18.40 -15.55 -12.22
C THR A 190 -19.15 -15.61 -10.88
N PRO A 191 -20.47 -15.27 -10.85
CA PRO A 191 -21.27 -15.40 -9.62
C PRO A 191 -21.23 -16.81 -8.98
N ALA A 192 -21.12 -17.85 -9.80
CA ALA A 192 -21.00 -19.23 -9.31
C ALA A 192 -19.66 -19.48 -8.61
N GLU A 193 -18.55 -18.90 -9.11
CA GLU A 193 -17.25 -19.01 -8.48
C GLU A 193 -17.18 -18.20 -7.18
N ILE A 194 -17.83 -17.03 -7.13
CA ILE A 194 -17.96 -16.21 -5.93
C ILE A 194 -18.71 -16.98 -4.84
N ALA A 195 -19.87 -17.58 -5.18
CA ALA A 195 -20.65 -18.39 -4.25
C ALA A 195 -19.89 -19.65 -3.79
N GLU A 196 -19.12 -20.29 -4.68
CA GLU A 196 -18.26 -21.41 -4.30
C GLU A 196 -17.16 -21.00 -3.33
N ALA A 197 -16.54 -19.85 -3.53
CA ALA A 197 -15.54 -19.29 -2.60
C ALA A 197 -16.16 -19.01 -1.22
N ALA A 198 -17.35 -18.40 -1.18
CA ALA A 198 -18.10 -18.16 0.06
C ALA A 198 -18.47 -19.45 0.79
N ARG A 199 -18.89 -20.49 0.06
CA ARG A 199 -19.18 -21.83 0.64
C ARG A 199 -17.93 -22.45 1.25
N ARG A 200 -16.79 -22.39 0.56
CA ARG A 200 -15.51 -22.87 1.11
C ARG A 200 -15.06 -22.12 2.34
N ALA A 201 -15.35 -20.82 2.40
CA ALA A 201 -15.09 -19.99 3.57
C ALA A 201 -16.15 -20.14 4.68
N ASN A 202 -17.21 -20.96 4.44
CA ASN A 202 -18.32 -21.19 5.37
C ASN A 202 -19.09 -19.92 5.76
N ILE A 203 -19.22 -18.97 4.82
CA ILE A 203 -19.97 -17.71 5.02
C ILE A 203 -21.18 -17.57 4.09
N ASP A 204 -21.37 -18.48 3.12
CA ASP A 204 -22.44 -18.45 2.12
C ASP A 204 -23.84 -18.36 2.76
N ALA A 205 -24.12 -19.22 3.74
CA ALA A 205 -25.41 -19.21 4.45
C ALA A 205 -25.68 -17.88 5.20
N PHE A 206 -24.63 -17.23 5.72
CA PHE A 206 -24.75 -15.90 6.32
C PHE A 206 -25.10 -14.88 5.25
N ILE A 207 -24.39 -14.87 4.11
CA ILE A 207 -24.63 -13.93 3.02
C ILE A 207 -26.06 -14.09 2.48
N GLU A 208 -26.51 -15.31 2.24
CA GLU A 208 -27.87 -15.60 1.77
C GLU A 208 -28.96 -15.18 2.77
N SER A 209 -28.65 -15.11 4.06
CA SER A 209 -29.57 -14.61 5.08
C SER A 209 -29.77 -13.10 5.07
N LEU A 210 -28.90 -12.35 4.39
CA LEU A 210 -29.00 -10.90 4.26
C LEU A 210 -30.09 -10.51 3.24
N PRO A 211 -30.79 -9.38 3.44
CA PRO A 211 -31.88 -8.96 2.54
C PRO A 211 -31.47 -8.79 1.07
N GLN A 212 -30.22 -8.45 0.80
CA GLN A 212 -29.67 -8.26 -0.54
C GLN A 212 -28.62 -9.32 -0.91
N GLY A 213 -28.38 -10.32 -0.03
CA GLY A 213 -27.43 -11.40 -0.31
C GLY A 213 -26.05 -10.87 -0.68
N TYR A 214 -25.53 -11.33 -1.80
CA TYR A 214 -24.23 -10.93 -2.35
C TYR A 214 -24.17 -9.44 -2.81
N ASP A 215 -25.32 -8.82 -3.06
CA ASP A 215 -25.42 -7.39 -3.44
C ASP A 215 -25.49 -6.47 -2.23
N THR A 216 -25.38 -7.00 -1.02
CA THR A 216 -25.31 -6.20 0.21
C THR A 216 -24.06 -5.34 0.17
N VAL A 217 -24.26 -4.01 0.30
CA VAL A 217 -23.15 -3.04 0.33
C VAL A 217 -22.48 -3.07 1.70
N VAL A 218 -21.16 -3.12 1.70
CA VAL A 218 -20.31 -3.07 2.90
C VAL A 218 -19.34 -1.89 2.78
N GLY A 219 -19.01 -1.26 3.90
CA GLY A 219 -18.01 -0.20 3.98
C GLY A 219 -16.68 -0.71 4.56
N GLU A 220 -15.74 0.19 4.80
CA GLU A 220 -14.35 -0.13 5.23
C GLU A 220 -14.23 -1.04 6.47
N ARG A 221 -15.29 -1.23 7.23
CA ARG A 221 -15.29 -2.07 8.46
C ARG A 221 -16.49 -3.02 8.56
N GLY A 222 -17.26 -3.18 7.47
CA GLY A 222 -18.47 -4.01 7.43
C GLY A 222 -19.72 -3.29 7.86
#